data_83cb514f5cdb7f82d9d9c55c23d65ad2
#
_entry.id   83cb514f5cdb7f82d9d9c55c23d65ad2
#
_cell.length_a   1.000
_cell.length_b   1.000
_cell.length_c   1.000
_cell.angle_alpha   90.00
_cell.angle_beta   90.00
_cell.angle_gamma   90.00
#
_symmetry.space_group_name_H-M   'P 1'
#
loop_
_entity.id
_entity.type
_entity.pdbx_description
1 polymer ?
#
loop_
_entity_poly.entity_id
_entity_poly.type
_entity_poly.pdbx_seq_one_letter_code
_entity_poly.pdbx_strand_id
1 'polypeptide(L)'
;GEAIGNHGSDDAKILVVGNPANTNCLIGQQSAKNTSQTWMAMTMLDSNRAKSVLSKQLDENISNIERMIIWGNHSPTMYPDFENIIVGNKSGKELINDLSWIEDTFLPMVQQRGKAVIDSRGASSATSAAKAALDTVKACESRKGASNIFSAALMTNDSVSYTHLRAHETKKH
;
A
#
# COMPACT_ATOMS: atom_id res chain seq x y z
N GLY A 1 -12.14 -3.02 -16.87
CA GLY A 1 -12.71 -4.16 -16.13
C GLY A 1 -13.27 -5.21 -17.08
N GLU A 2 -14.25 -4.84 -17.88
CA GLU A 2 -14.98 -5.78 -18.75
C GLU A 2 -14.05 -6.59 -19.68
N ALA A 3 -13.12 -5.94 -20.38
CA ALA A 3 -12.17 -6.63 -21.26
C ALA A 3 -11.27 -7.62 -20.51
N ILE A 4 -10.80 -7.24 -19.32
CA ILE A 4 -9.99 -8.11 -18.47
C ILE A 4 -10.82 -9.30 -17.97
N GLY A 5 -12.07 -9.05 -17.56
CA GLY A 5 -12.96 -10.11 -17.09
C GLY A 5 -13.33 -11.12 -18.18
N ASN A 6 -13.48 -10.66 -19.41
CA ASN A 6 -13.88 -11.53 -20.54
C ASN A 6 -12.71 -12.30 -21.18
N HIS A 7 -11.49 -11.75 -21.12
CA HIS A 7 -10.35 -12.26 -21.90
C HIS A 7 -9.11 -12.53 -21.05
N GLY A 8 -9.08 -12.07 -19.80
CA GLY A 8 -7.98 -12.34 -18.88
C GLY A 8 -8.05 -13.74 -18.29
N SER A 9 -6.92 -14.27 -17.85
CA SER A 9 -6.87 -15.54 -17.13
C SER A 9 -7.66 -15.46 -15.80
N ASP A 10 -8.28 -16.56 -15.41
CA ASP A 10 -9.06 -16.65 -14.16
C ASP A 10 -8.21 -16.44 -12.91
N ASP A 11 -6.92 -16.77 -12.97
CA ASP A 11 -5.96 -16.57 -11.89
C ASP A 11 -5.18 -15.24 -11.99
N ALA A 12 -5.58 -14.34 -12.89
CA ALA A 12 -4.91 -13.07 -13.10
C ALA A 12 -4.92 -12.20 -11.81
N LYS A 13 -3.79 -11.58 -11.54
CA LYS A 13 -3.63 -10.56 -10.50
C LYS A 13 -3.53 -9.18 -11.15
N ILE A 14 -4.50 -8.35 -10.89
CA ILE A 14 -4.62 -7.02 -11.50
C ILE A 14 -4.21 -5.97 -10.47
N LEU A 15 -3.18 -5.20 -10.79
CA LEU A 15 -2.71 -4.09 -9.96
C LEU A 15 -3.09 -2.76 -10.59
N VAL A 16 -3.98 -2.04 -9.94
CA VAL A 16 -4.42 -0.71 -10.37
C VAL A 16 -3.53 0.36 -9.76
N VAL A 17 -2.89 1.16 -10.62
CA VAL A 17 -1.92 2.20 -10.25
C VAL A 17 -2.48 3.61 -10.52
N GLY A 18 -3.34 3.74 -11.51
CA GLY A 18 -3.92 5.04 -11.92
C GLY A 18 -4.87 5.61 -10.88
N ASN A 19 -4.66 6.89 -10.52
CA ASN A 19 -5.48 7.58 -9.53
C ASN A 19 -6.84 8.03 -10.09
N PRO A 20 -7.89 8.02 -9.27
CA PRO A 20 -7.97 7.53 -7.88
C PRO A 20 -7.92 6.00 -7.82
N ALA A 21 -6.79 5.44 -7.38
CA ALA A 21 -6.47 4.02 -7.54
C ALA A 21 -7.50 3.08 -6.88
N ASN A 22 -7.93 3.40 -5.68
CA ASN A 22 -8.90 2.59 -4.96
C ASN A 22 -10.26 2.56 -5.66
N THR A 23 -10.75 3.72 -6.10
CA THR A 23 -12.02 3.84 -6.84
C THR A 23 -11.94 3.13 -8.19
N ASN A 24 -10.85 3.33 -8.93
CA ASN A 24 -10.63 2.69 -10.22
C ASN A 24 -10.54 1.16 -10.08
N CYS A 25 -9.92 0.67 -9.01
CA CYS A 25 -9.84 -0.75 -8.71
C CYS A 25 -11.25 -1.33 -8.45
N LEU A 26 -12.06 -0.67 -7.62
CA LEU A 26 -13.42 -1.08 -7.31
C LEU A 26 -14.29 -1.15 -8.59
N ILE A 27 -14.28 -0.07 -9.39
CA ILE A 27 -15.05 -0.01 -10.64
C ILE A 27 -14.55 -1.07 -11.62
N GLY A 28 -13.22 -1.22 -11.74
CA GLY A 28 -12.62 -2.23 -12.63
C GLY A 28 -13.05 -3.65 -12.25
N GLN A 29 -12.99 -3.99 -10.98
CA GLN A 29 -13.39 -5.30 -10.47
C GLN A 29 -14.89 -5.56 -10.66
N GLN A 30 -15.75 -4.60 -10.32
CA GLN A 30 -17.20 -4.72 -10.53
C GLN A 30 -17.57 -4.89 -12.01
N SER A 31 -16.85 -4.20 -12.90
CA SER A 31 -17.07 -4.30 -14.33
C SER A 31 -16.56 -5.62 -14.92
N ALA A 32 -15.55 -6.22 -14.31
CA ALA A 32 -14.97 -7.48 -14.80
C ALA A 32 -15.94 -8.67 -14.68
N LYS A 33 -16.83 -8.66 -13.67
CA LYS A 33 -17.78 -9.75 -13.38
C LYS A 33 -17.13 -11.12 -13.12
N ASN A 34 -15.80 -11.21 -13.18
CA ASN A 34 -15.03 -12.43 -12.91
C ASN A 34 -14.54 -12.40 -11.46
N THR A 35 -15.05 -13.30 -10.64
CA THR A 35 -14.77 -13.36 -9.21
C THR A 35 -13.50 -14.13 -8.86
N SER A 36 -12.90 -14.83 -9.82
CA SER A 36 -11.66 -15.60 -9.63
C SER A 36 -10.41 -14.71 -9.68
N GLN A 37 -10.49 -13.59 -10.41
CA GLN A 37 -9.38 -12.66 -10.56
C GLN A 37 -9.16 -11.84 -9.28
N THR A 38 -7.90 -11.61 -8.92
CA THR A 38 -7.53 -10.79 -7.77
C THR A 38 -7.25 -9.35 -8.20
N TRP A 39 -8.05 -8.41 -7.73
CA TRP A 39 -7.89 -6.98 -8.00
C TRP A 39 -7.31 -6.26 -6.80
N MET A 40 -6.30 -5.44 -7.02
CA MET A 40 -5.59 -4.67 -5.99
C MET A 40 -5.38 -3.23 -6.44
N ALA A 41 -5.56 -2.26 -5.54
CA ALA A 41 -5.02 -0.92 -5.75
C ALA A 41 -3.66 -0.79 -5.06
N MET A 42 -2.73 -0.09 -5.73
CA MET A 42 -1.37 0.06 -5.25
C MET A 42 -1.28 1.07 -4.11
N THR A 43 -0.90 0.59 -2.92
CA THR A 43 -0.52 1.43 -1.75
C THR A 43 0.95 1.27 -1.37
N MET A 44 1.68 0.40 -2.07
CA MET A 44 3.10 0.13 -1.83
C MET A 44 3.99 1.37 -1.99
N LEU A 45 3.62 2.31 -2.85
CA LEU A 45 4.37 3.56 -3.00
C LEU A 45 4.38 4.37 -1.69
N ASP A 46 3.23 4.47 -1.04
CA ASP A 46 3.11 5.20 0.23
C ASP A 46 3.77 4.43 1.38
N SER A 47 3.66 3.10 1.38
CA SER A 47 4.40 2.22 2.29
C SER A 47 5.92 2.43 2.16
N ASN A 48 6.46 2.46 0.94
CA ASN A 48 7.88 2.72 0.70
C ASN A 48 8.31 4.13 1.14
N ARG A 49 7.45 5.13 0.96
CA ARG A 49 7.68 6.50 1.46
C ARG A 49 7.72 6.55 2.99
N ALA A 50 6.74 5.92 3.65
CA ALA A 50 6.69 5.83 5.10
C ALA A 50 7.92 5.12 5.67
N LYS A 51 8.30 3.98 5.10
CA LYS A 51 9.53 3.28 5.47
C LYS A 51 10.78 4.16 5.31
N SER A 52 10.86 4.96 4.25
CA SER A 52 12.00 5.86 4.02
C SER A 52 12.11 6.96 5.07
N VAL A 53 10.99 7.47 5.58
CA VAL A 53 10.99 8.46 6.67
C VAL A 53 11.41 7.80 7.99
N LEU A 54 10.82 6.64 8.31
CA LEU A 54 11.14 5.89 9.53
C LEU A 54 12.58 5.37 9.56
N SER A 55 13.10 4.93 8.42
CA SER A 55 14.49 4.49 8.29
C SER A 55 15.48 5.57 8.76
N LYS A 56 15.22 6.83 8.42
CA LYS A 56 16.03 7.96 8.86
C LYS A 56 15.85 8.28 10.34
N GLN A 57 14.62 8.22 10.83
CA GLN A 57 14.29 8.51 12.24
C GLN A 57 14.88 7.48 13.20
N LEU A 58 14.86 6.20 12.79
CA LEU A 58 15.32 5.10 13.62
C LEU A 58 16.79 4.75 13.41
N ASP A 59 17.47 5.41 12.46
CA ASP A 59 18.82 5.06 12.00
C ASP A 59 18.94 3.59 11.58
N GLU A 60 17.91 3.10 10.88
CA GLU A 60 17.79 1.71 10.46
C GLU A 60 17.77 1.56 8.93
N ASN A 61 18.24 0.42 8.44
CA ASN A 61 18.09 0.13 7.02
C ASN A 61 16.62 -0.06 6.66
N ILE A 62 16.18 0.53 5.57
CA ILE A 62 14.78 0.46 5.09
C ILE A 62 14.32 -1.00 4.89
N SER A 63 15.23 -1.93 4.55
CA SER A 63 14.93 -3.35 4.41
C SER A 63 14.60 -4.05 5.71
N ASN A 64 15.03 -3.48 6.85
CA ASN A 64 14.77 -4.03 8.18
C ASN A 64 13.40 -3.61 8.72
N ILE A 65 12.73 -2.63 8.08
CA ILE A 65 11.39 -2.18 8.48
C ILE A 65 10.35 -3.04 7.75
N GLU A 66 9.73 -3.94 8.48
CA GLU A 66 8.70 -4.84 7.98
C GLU A 66 7.29 -4.35 8.34
N ARG A 67 6.27 -4.90 7.70
CA ARG A 67 4.83 -4.71 8.00
C ARG A 67 4.33 -3.27 7.95
N MET A 68 4.95 -2.40 7.16
CA MET A 68 4.42 -1.05 6.95
C MET A 68 3.15 -1.11 6.10
N ILE A 69 2.02 -0.96 6.72
CA ILE A 69 0.70 -0.95 6.09
C ILE A 69 0.18 0.47 5.97
N ILE A 70 -0.48 0.75 4.87
CA ILE A 70 -1.20 2.02 4.66
C ILE A 70 -2.70 1.75 4.78
N TRP A 71 -3.33 2.36 5.76
CA TRP A 71 -4.77 2.31 5.95
C TRP A 71 -5.47 3.46 5.22
N GLY A 72 -6.66 3.20 4.72
CA GLY A 72 -7.47 4.18 4.01
C GLY A 72 -7.14 4.33 2.53
N ASN A 73 -7.64 5.40 1.94
CA ASN A 73 -7.46 5.71 0.53
C ASN A 73 -6.08 6.32 0.26
N HIS A 74 -5.59 6.20 -0.97
CA HIS A 74 -4.44 6.97 -1.44
C HIS A 74 -4.83 8.47 -1.55
N SER A 75 -4.82 9.15 -0.43
CA SER A 75 -5.23 10.55 -0.24
C SER A 75 -4.50 11.17 0.95
N PRO A 76 -4.60 12.48 1.19
CA PRO A 76 -4.03 13.12 2.38
C PRO A 76 -4.56 12.60 3.73
N THR A 77 -5.59 11.74 3.72
CA THR A 77 -6.15 11.11 4.93
C THR A 77 -5.67 9.68 5.15
N MET A 78 -4.76 9.18 4.32
CA MET A 78 -4.15 7.87 4.54
C MET A 78 -3.41 7.82 5.88
N TYR A 79 -3.40 6.65 6.50
CA TYR A 79 -2.70 6.43 7.77
C TYR A 79 -1.63 5.35 7.62
N PRO A 80 -0.34 5.71 7.62
CA PRO A 80 0.75 4.76 7.72
C PRO A 80 0.80 4.16 9.13
N ASP A 81 0.64 2.85 9.24
CA ASP A 81 0.60 2.12 10.50
C ASP A 81 2.01 1.95 11.08
N PHE A 82 2.48 2.97 11.76
CA PHE A 82 3.80 2.97 12.38
C PHE A 82 3.88 2.10 13.64
N GLU A 83 2.77 1.86 14.33
CA GLU A 83 2.76 1.11 15.58
C GLU A 83 3.05 -0.38 15.36
N ASN A 84 2.53 -0.94 14.27
CA ASN A 84 2.59 -2.36 13.96
C ASN A 84 3.74 -2.76 13.02
N ILE A 85 4.61 -1.81 12.66
CA ILE A 85 5.87 -2.19 11.98
C ILE A 85 6.72 -3.07 12.89
N ILE A 86 7.57 -3.87 12.27
CA ILE A 86 8.58 -4.66 12.98
C ILE A 86 9.96 -4.26 12.48
N VAL A 87 10.87 -4.02 13.42
CA VAL A 87 12.30 -3.80 13.16
C VAL A 87 13.09 -4.74 14.07
N GLY A 88 13.64 -5.79 13.47
CA GLY A 88 14.20 -6.89 14.25
C GLY A 88 13.12 -7.61 15.06
N ASN A 89 13.20 -7.52 16.39
CA ASN A 89 12.24 -8.12 17.32
C ASN A 89 11.36 -7.09 18.05
N LYS A 90 11.43 -5.81 17.65
CA LYS A 90 10.69 -4.72 18.30
C LYS A 90 9.59 -4.21 17.41
N SER A 91 8.45 -3.84 18.01
CA SER A 91 7.36 -3.14 17.32
C SER A 91 7.65 -1.65 17.16
N GLY A 92 6.98 -1.00 16.20
CA GLY A 92 7.08 0.44 16.06
C GLY A 92 6.64 1.19 17.29
N LYS A 93 5.61 0.69 17.98
CA LYS A 93 5.13 1.25 19.26
C LYS A 93 6.18 1.26 20.35
N GLU A 94 7.09 0.27 20.37
CA GLU A 94 8.20 0.21 21.34
C GLU A 94 9.35 1.15 20.93
N LEU A 95 9.52 1.41 19.65
CA LEU A 95 10.64 2.18 19.10
C LEU A 95 10.34 3.68 19.00
N ILE A 96 9.08 4.03 18.77
CA ILE A 96 8.64 5.39 18.46
C ILE A 96 7.77 5.91 19.60
N ASN A 97 8.40 6.63 20.52
CA ASN A 97 7.74 7.17 21.71
C ASN A 97 7.34 8.65 21.56
N ASP A 98 7.82 9.32 20.51
CA ASP A 98 7.51 10.74 20.25
C ASP A 98 6.27 10.86 19.37
N LEU A 99 5.11 10.92 20.01
CA LEU A 99 3.83 11.08 19.31
C LEU A 99 3.71 12.45 18.63
N SER A 100 4.33 13.50 19.17
CA SER A 100 4.32 14.82 18.53
C SER A 100 5.09 14.78 17.20
N TRP A 101 6.22 14.08 17.14
CA TRP A 101 6.92 13.87 15.88
C TRP A 101 6.07 13.09 14.86
N ILE A 102 5.29 12.10 15.33
CA ILE A 102 4.37 11.37 14.44
C ILE A 102 3.35 12.32 13.84
N GLU A 103 2.66 13.11 14.66
CA GLU A 103 1.56 13.98 14.23
C GLU A 103 2.05 15.17 13.40
N ASP A 104 3.14 15.81 13.84
CA ASP A 104 3.62 17.06 13.24
C ASP A 104 4.59 16.85 12.08
N THR A 105 5.21 15.66 11.96
CA THR A 105 6.25 15.43 10.96
C THR A 105 5.97 14.19 10.12
N PHE A 106 5.89 13.01 10.73
CA PHE A 106 5.82 11.76 9.99
C PHE A 106 4.56 11.66 9.10
N LEU A 107 3.38 11.82 9.69
CA LEU A 107 2.12 11.74 8.95
C LEU A 107 2.04 12.78 7.82
N PRO A 108 2.29 14.08 8.06
CA PRO A 108 2.28 15.08 6.99
C PRO A 108 3.30 14.81 5.88
N MET A 109 4.52 14.37 6.23
CA MET A 109 5.55 14.05 5.22
C MET A 109 5.12 12.92 4.29
N VAL A 110 4.47 11.89 4.81
CA VAL A 110 4.00 10.76 3.98
C VAL A 110 2.76 11.16 3.17
N GLN A 111 1.77 11.77 3.82
CA GLN A 111 0.49 12.15 3.22
C GLN A 111 0.64 13.17 2.09
N GLN A 112 1.56 14.14 2.24
CA GLN A 112 1.76 15.22 1.27
C GLN A 112 2.89 14.94 0.27
N ARG A 113 3.57 13.80 0.36
CA ARG A 113 4.73 13.50 -0.48
C ARG A 113 4.44 13.56 -1.97
N GLY A 114 3.27 13.09 -2.39
CA GLY A 114 2.85 13.12 -3.80
C GLY A 114 2.78 14.54 -4.32
N LYS A 115 2.15 15.44 -3.57
CA LYS A 115 2.05 16.86 -3.91
C LYS A 115 3.43 17.52 -3.97
N ALA A 116 4.27 17.30 -2.95
CA ALA A 116 5.62 17.86 -2.91
C ALA A 116 6.49 17.44 -4.11
N VAL A 117 6.33 16.22 -4.61
CA VAL A 117 7.01 15.76 -5.83
C VAL A 117 6.52 16.52 -7.06
N ILE A 118 5.20 16.69 -7.21
CA ILE A 118 4.61 17.43 -8.33
C ILE A 118 5.04 18.91 -8.30
N ASP A 119 4.98 19.53 -7.14
CA ASP A 119 5.38 20.94 -6.96
C ASP A 119 6.86 21.16 -7.30
N SER A 120 7.71 20.18 -6.99
CA SER A 120 9.17 20.26 -7.24
C SER A 120 9.57 19.92 -8.67
N ARG A 121 8.86 19.01 -9.36
CA ARG A 121 9.27 18.45 -10.66
C ARG A 121 8.35 18.80 -11.81
N GLY A 122 7.20 19.40 -11.55
CA GLY A 122 6.14 19.65 -12.54
C GLY A 122 5.43 18.38 -13.05
N ALA A 123 5.75 17.20 -12.48
CA ALA A 123 5.17 15.93 -12.87
C ALA A 123 5.13 14.96 -11.69
N SER A 124 4.20 14.01 -11.72
CA SER A 124 4.11 12.93 -10.72
C SER A 124 5.34 12.01 -10.78
N SER A 125 5.59 11.28 -9.69
CA SER A 125 6.70 10.33 -9.62
C SER A 125 6.42 9.11 -10.53
N ALA A 126 7.26 8.88 -11.55
CA ALA A 126 7.15 7.72 -12.42
C ALA A 126 8.01 6.54 -11.93
N THR A 127 9.32 6.77 -11.72
CA THR A 127 10.27 5.72 -11.35
C THR A 127 9.96 5.06 -10.01
N SER A 128 9.61 5.85 -8.99
CA SER A 128 9.24 5.30 -7.68
C SER A 128 7.89 4.58 -7.71
N ALA A 129 6.96 5.02 -8.57
CA ALA A 129 5.70 4.31 -8.79
C ALA A 129 5.94 2.97 -9.51
N ALA A 130 6.77 2.94 -10.54
CA ALA A 130 7.18 1.71 -11.23
C ALA A 130 7.86 0.72 -10.26
N LYS A 131 8.80 1.23 -9.43
CA LYS A 131 9.41 0.38 -8.40
C LYS A 131 8.38 -0.19 -7.43
N ALA A 132 7.45 0.63 -6.94
CA ALA A 132 6.42 0.17 -6.01
C ALA A 132 5.48 -0.88 -6.65
N ALA A 133 5.16 -0.75 -7.93
CA ALA A 133 4.41 -1.76 -8.66
C ALA A 133 5.17 -3.09 -8.74
N LEU A 134 6.47 -3.06 -9.05
CA LEU A 134 7.32 -4.25 -9.05
C LEU A 134 7.45 -4.87 -7.65
N ASP A 135 7.59 -4.04 -6.61
CA ASP A 135 7.64 -4.51 -5.22
C ASP A 135 6.33 -5.20 -4.82
N THR A 136 5.18 -4.67 -5.26
CA THR A 136 3.87 -5.31 -5.04
C THR A 136 3.79 -6.67 -5.73
N VAL A 137 4.18 -6.76 -7.00
CA VAL A 137 4.18 -8.03 -7.74
C VAL A 137 5.10 -9.05 -7.06
N LYS A 138 6.32 -8.66 -6.69
CA LYS A 138 7.25 -9.53 -5.96
C LYS A 138 6.68 -10.00 -4.62
N ALA A 139 5.99 -9.12 -3.90
CA ALA A 139 5.34 -9.48 -2.65
C ALA A 139 4.21 -10.49 -2.85
N CYS A 140 3.39 -10.32 -3.90
CA CYS A 140 2.32 -11.25 -4.27
C CYS A 140 2.85 -12.65 -4.64
N GLU A 141 4.03 -12.72 -5.27
CA GLU A 141 4.64 -13.97 -5.71
C GLU A 141 5.57 -14.60 -4.63
N SER A 142 5.83 -13.86 -3.56
CA SER A 142 6.72 -14.35 -2.50
C SER A 142 6.14 -15.56 -1.78
N ARG A 143 6.94 -16.62 -1.68
CA ARG A 143 6.61 -17.86 -0.94
C ARG A 143 6.92 -17.78 0.56
N LYS A 144 7.19 -16.59 1.11
CA LYS A 144 7.56 -16.41 2.52
C LYS A 144 6.42 -16.66 3.53
N GLY A 145 5.26 -17.11 3.07
CA GLY A 145 4.13 -17.47 3.94
C GLY A 145 3.57 -16.31 4.73
N ALA A 146 3.11 -16.56 5.95
CA ALA A 146 2.47 -15.57 6.82
C ALA A 146 3.38 -14.40 7.26
N SER A 147 4.70 -14.50 7.08
CA SER A 147 5.63 -13.41 7.36
C SER A 147 5.68 -12.33 6.28
N ASN A 148 5.09 -12.58 5.09
CA ASN A 148 5.10 -11.63 3.99
C ASN A 148 3.87 -10.72 4.04
N ILE A 149 3.86 -9.78 4.98
CA ILE A 149 2.82 -8.76 5.10
C ILE A 149 3.25 -7.53 4.30
N PHE A 150 2.42 -7.10 3.36
CA PHE A 150 2.66 -5.91 2.53
C PHE A 150 1.38 -5.10 2.33
N SER A 151 1.54 -3.84 1.96
CA SER A 151 0.44 -2.92 1.76
C SER A 151 -0.15 -3.03 0.36
N ALA A 152 -1.43 -3.37 0.29
CA ALA A 152 -2.26 -3.30 -0.92
C ALA A 152 -3.72 -3.07 -0.51
N ALA A 153 -4.48 -2.35 -1.31
CA ALA A 153 -5.90 -2.17 -1.06
C ALA A 153 -6.70 -3.21 -1.86
N LEU A 154 -7.52 -3.97 -1.16
CA LEU A 154 -8.39 -5.01 -1.71
C LEU A 154 -9.85 -4.72 -1.39
N MET A 155 -10.75 -5.09 -2.28
CA MET A 155 -12.17 -5.06 -1.97
C MET A 155 -12.50 -6.15 -0.96
N THR A 156 -13.24 -5.80 0.09
CA THR A 156 -13.79 -6.75 1.05
C THR A 156 -15.23 -7.09 0.69
N ASN A 157 -15.64 -8.33 0.94
CA ASN A 157 -17.02 -8.78 0.72
C ASN A 157 -17.98 -8.36 1.85
N ASP A 158 -17.49 -7.62 2.84
CA ASP A 158 -18.33 -7.10 3.91
C ASP A 158 -19.23 -6.00 3.36
N SER A 159 -20.53 -6.10 3.65
CA SER A 159 -21.63 -5.30 3.13
C SER A 159 -21.59 -3.81 3.50
N VAL A 160 -20.47 -3.28 3.91
CA VAL A 160 -20.29 -1.86 4.24
C VAL A 160 -19.66 -1.15 3.06
N SER A 161 -20.52 -0.45 2.37
CA SER A 161 -20.27 0.46 1.29
C SER A 161 -19.01 1.33 1.48
N TYR A 162 -18.18 1.40 0.45
CA TYR A 162 -17.29 2.50 0.05
C TYR A 162 -16.04 2.86 0.85
N THR A 163 -15.79 2.42 2.07
CA THR A 163 -14.73 3.05 2.88
C THR A 163 -13.65 2.13 3.46
N HIS A 164 -13.75 0.82 3.30
CA HIS A 164 -12.80 -0.10 3.94
C HIS A 164 -12.18 -1.07 2.95
N LEU A 165 -11.16 -0.59 2.24
CA LEU A 165 -10.16 -1.46 1.66
C LEU A 165 -9.22 -1.84 2.81
N ARG A 166 -9.29 -3.09 3.25
CA ARG A 166 -8.35 -3.62 4.24
C ARG A 166 -7.02 -3.89 3.56
N ALA A 167 -5.92 -3.58 4.22
CA ALA A 167 -4.67 -4.22 3.92
C ALA A 167 -4.83 -5.72 4.20
N HIS A 168 -4.54 -6.58 3.25
CA HIS A 168 -4.79 -8.01 3.39
C HIS A 168 -3.52 -8.71 3.88
N GLU A 169 -3.65 -9.42 4.99
CA GLU A 169 -2.73 -10.50 5.30
C GLU A 169 -3.01 -11.63 4.31
N THR A 170 -2.06 -11.95 3.45
CA THR A 170 -2.18 -13.14 2.60
C THR A 170 -2.00 -14.37 3.48
N LYS A 171 -3.09 -14.88 4.08
CA LYS A 171 -3.10 -16.25 4.57
C LYS A 171 -3.16 -17.16 3.35
N LYS A 172 -2.05 -17.83 3.05
CA LYS A 172 -2.09 -19.03 2.23
C LYS A 172 -2.54 -20.19 3.11
N HIS A 173 -3.62 -20.83 2.73
CA HIS A 173 -3.94 -22.19 3.16
C HIS A 173 -2.96 -23.17 2.54
#